data_cd03128db2f5976940ceb69f9c5d35c1
#
_entry.id   cd03128db2f5976940ceb69f9c5d35c1
#
_cell.length_a   1.000
_cell.length_b   1.000
_cell.length_c   1.000
_cell.angle_alpha   90.00
_cell.angle_beta   90.00
_cell.angle_gamma   90.00
#
_symmetry.space_group_name_H-M   'P 1'
#
loop_
_entity.id
_entity.type
_entity.pdbx_description
1 polymer ?
#
loop_
_entity_poly.entity_id
_entity_poly.type
_entity_poly.pdbx_seq_one_letter_code
_entity_poly.pdbx_strand_id
1 'polypeptide(L)'
;MTEDRFDDRGLLARLRQLEDVEAIRRLKAAYCAGCDDDHDGDAVAALFAPDGVWHDTRIAPCEGHAAIKAHFGAIRVSGRIARSSHMVTNPVIDVDGDTATGRWSLLMQYTDPADRRWRIVGFYRDTYERYEGIWRFRRLEAYVQDYSCLHADGA
;
A
#
# COMPACT_ATOMS: atom_id res chain seq x y z
N MET A 1 -4.77 -39.94 32.55
CA MET A 1 -3.92 -39.34 31.53
C MET A 1 -4.84 -38.96 30.37
N THR A 2 -5.33 -37.73 30.37
CA THR A 2 -6.09 -37.17 29.24
C THR A 2 -5.06 -36.75 28.18
N GLU A 3 -5.05 -37.50 27.07
CA GLU A 3 -4.36 -37.07 25.86
C GLU A 3 -4.92 -35.71 25.45
N ASP A 4 -4.10 -34.69 25.57
CA ASP A 4 -4.33 -33.36 25.03
C ASP A 4 -4.31 -33.52 23.49
N ARG A 5 -5.47 -33.84 22.90
CA ARG A 5 -5.62 -33.86 21.44
C ARG A 5 -5.40 -32.44 20.97
N PHE A 6 -4.20 -32.14 20.49
CA PHE A 6 -3.94 -30.95 19.72
C PHE A 6 -5.07 -30.81 18.68
N ASP A 7 -5.84 -29.75 18.77
CA ASP A 7 -6.84 -29.44 17.75
C ASP A 7 -6.13 -28.99 16.47
N ASP A 8 -5.71 -29.94 15.67
CA ASP A 8 -5.00 -29.70 14.42
C ASP A 8 -5.78 -28.78 13.46
N ARG A 9 -7.11 -28.80 13.52
CA ARG A 9 -7.94 -27.91 12.70
C ARG A 9 -7.85 -26.47 13.16
N GLY A 10 -7.87 -26.23 14.45
CA GLY A 10 -7.68 -24.91 15.04
C GLY A 10 -6.28 -24.37 14.78
N LEU A 11 -5.26 -25.21 14.86
CA LEU A 11 -3.89 -24.84 14.53
C LEU A 11 -3.72 -24.46 13.06
N LEU A 12 -4.27 -25.25 12.13
CA LEU A 12 -4.22 -24.96 10.70
C LEU A 12 -4.98 -23.65 10.36
N ALA A 13 -6.11 -23.38 11.02
CA ALA A 13 -6.84 -22.12 10.81
C ALA A 13 -6.01 -20.91 11.26
N ARG A 14 -5.34 -21.00 12.40
CA ARG A 14 -4.45 -19.95 12.91
C ARG A 14 -3.23 -19.75 12.01
N LEU A 15 -2.65 -20.84 11.50
CA LEU A 15 -1.52 -20.76 10.57
C LEU A 15 -1.92 -20.03 9.29
N ARG A 16 -3.06 -20.39 8.69
CA ARG A 16 -3.59 -19.71 7.50
C ARG A 16 -3.80 -18.22 7.74
N GLN A 17 -4.35 -17.85 8.89
CA GLN A 17 -4.52 -16.44 9.24
C GLN A 17 -3.19 -15.68 9.32
N LEU A 18 -2.14 -16.29 9.87
CA LEU A 18 -0.81 -15.71 9.90
C LEU A 18 -0.20 -15.58 8.50
N GLU A 19 -0.38 -16.59 7.65
CA GLU A 19 0.06 -16.57 6.25
C GLU A 19 -0.64 -15.46 5.46
N ASP A 20 -1.94 -15.26 5.68
CA ASP A 20 -2.73 -14.20 5.05
C ASP A 20 -2.25 -12.82 5.47
N VAL A 21 -2.01 -12.60 6.76
CA VAL A 21 -1.45 -11.34 7.27
C VAL A 21 -0.08 -11.05 6.65
N GLU A 22 0.78 -12.07 6.56
CA GLU A 22 2.11 -11.92 5.93
C GLU A 22 2.00 -11.64 4.43
N ALA A 23 1.07 -12.29 3.72
CA ALA A 23 0.81 -12.03 2.30
C ALA A 23 0.35 -10.57 2.07
N ILE A 24 -0.52 -10.04 2.93
CA ILE A 24 -0.97 -8.64 2.87
C ILE A 24 0.18 -7.67 3.17
N ARG A 25 1.06 -8.01 4.13
CA ARG A 25 2.27 -7.21 4.38
C ARG A 25 3.18 -7.14 3.17
N ARG A 26 3.40 -8.27 2.49
CA ARG A 26 4.18 -8.33 1.25
C ARG A 26 3.53 -7.56 0.12
N LEU A 27 2.20 -7.64 -0.01
CA LEU A 27 1.43 -6.86 -0.98
C LEU A 27 1.63 -5.35 -0.76
N LYS A 28 1.56 -4.89 0.50
CA LYS A 28 1.81 -3.47 0.83
C LYS A 28 3.25 -3.05 0.55
N ALA A 29 4.23 -3.90 0.84
CA ALA A 29 5.63 -3.64 0.52
C ALA A 29 5.87 -3.56 -0.99
N ALA A 30 5.24 -4.45 -1.78
CA ALA A 30 5.30 -4.41 -3.24
C ALA A 30 4.69 -3.11 -3.81
N TYR A 31 3.59 -2.63 -3.22
CA TYR A 31 3.02 -1.32 -3.58
C TYR A 31 4.02 -0.19 -3.36
N CYS A 32 4.64 -0.11 -2.18
CA CYS A 32 5.65 0.91 -1.89
C CYS A 32 6.83 0.81 -2.88
N ALA A 33 7.32 -0.40 -3.16
CA ALA A 33 8.40 -0.61 -4.12
C ALA A 33 8.03 -0.14 -5.53
N GLY A 34 6.82 -0.44 -6.03
CA GLY A 34 6.35 0.02 -7.33
C GLY A 34 6.19 1.54 -7.42
N CYS A 35 5.80 2.20 -6.32
CA CYS A 35 5.78 3.65 -6.23
C CYS A 35 7.21 4.25 -6.28
N ASP A 36 8.17 3.59 -5.64
CA ASP A 36 9.55 4.07 -5.53
C ASP A 36 10.42 3.72 -6.75
N ASP A 37 9.98 2.75 -7.58
CA ASP A 37 10.59 2.42 -8.86
C ASP A 37 10.02 3.30 -9.98
N ASP A 38 10.32 4.59 -9.91
CA ASP A 38 9.92 5.61 -10.88
C ASP A 38 8.40 5.58 -11.21
N HIS A 39 7.57 5.28 -10.20
CA HIS A 39 6.11 5.21 -10.33
C HIS A 39 5.66 4.24 -11.43
N ASP A 40 6.14 3.00 -11.39
CA ASP A 40 5.77 1.96 -12.34
C ASP A 40 4.27 1.64 -12.27
N GLY A 41 3.51 2.27 -13.17
CA GLY A 41 2.05 2.13 -13.21
C GLY A 41 1.57 0.72 -13.54
N ASP A 42 2.33 -0.07 -14.29
CA ASP A 42 1.99 -1.47 -14.58
C ASP A 42 2.18 -2.33 -13.33
N ALA A 43 3.32 -2.20 -12.67
CA ALA A 43 3.61 -2.91 -11.43
C ALA A 43 2.60 -2.55 -10.33
N VAL A 44 2.28 -1.28 -10.15
CA VAL A 44 1.31 -0.83 -9.14
C VAL A 44 -0.09 -1.33 -9.47
N ALA A 45 -0.59 -1.15 -10.69
CA ALA A 45 -1.94 -1.58 -11.08
C ALA A 45 -2.14 -3.10 -10.90
N ALA A 46 -1.12 -3.91 -11.19
CA ALA A 46 -1.18 -5.36 -11.03
C ALA A 46 -1.40 -5.83 -9.58
N LEU A 47 -1.20 -4.97 -8.58
CA LEU A 47 -1.44 -5.29 -7.16
C LEU A 47 -2.91 -5.15 -6.75
N PHE A 48 -3.74 -4.55 -7.60
CA PHE A 48 -5.15 -4.32 -7.35
C PHE A 48 -6.01 -5.42 -7.99
N ALA A 49 -7.21 -5.64 -7.45
CA ALA A 49 -8.26 -6.37 -8.15
C ALA A 49 -8.61 -5.63 -9.47
N PRO A 50 -9.20 -6.28 -10.48
CA PRO A 50 -9.46 -5.66 -11.79
C PRO A 50 -10.25 -4.35 -11.72
N ASP A 51 -11.17 -4.24 -10.78
CA ASP A 51 -11.99 -3.06 -10.47
C ASP A 51 -11.57 -2.38 -9.16
N GLY A 52 -10.35 -2.65 -8.69
CA GLY A 52 -9.79 -2.07 -7.49
C GLY A 52 -9.61 -0.56 -7.59
N VAL A 53 -9.57 0.12 -6.44
CA VAL A 53 -9.54 1.57 -6.37
C VAL A 53 -8.26 2.05 -5.66
N TRP A 54 -7.52 2.93 -6.31
CA TRP A 54 -6.48 3.72 -5.66
C TRP A 54 -6.99 5.15 -5.42
N HIS A 55 -6.82 5.66 -4.21
CA HIS A 55 -7.33 6.97 -3.84
C HIS A 55 -6.40 7.71 -2.88
N ASP A 56 -5.84 8.81 -3.33
CA ASP A 56 -5.37 9.88 -2.43
C ASP A 56 -6.57 10.78 -2.16
N THR A 57 -6.99 10.91 -0.90
CA THR A 57 -8.22 11.61 -0.53
C THR A 57 -8.26 13.09 -0.91
N ARG A 58 -7.16 13.65 -1.39
CA ARG A 58 -7.05 15.02 -1.90
C ARG A 58 -7.43 15.17 -3.38
N ILE A 59 -7.58 14.08 -4.11
CA ILE A 59 -7.91 14.05 -5.54
C ILE A 59 -9.02 13.03 -5.81
N ALA A 60 -9.54 13.00 -7.03
CA ALA A 60 -10.51 11.99 -7.44
C ALA A 60 -9.89 10.57 -7.42
N PRO A 61 -10.67 9.53 -7.04
CA PRO A 61 -10.19 8.16 -7.04
C PRO A 61 -9.88 7.66 -8.47
N CYS A 62 -8.90 6.77 -8.56
CA CYS A 62 -8.57 6.03 -9.78
C CYS A 62 -9.18 4.63 -9.68
N GLU A 63 -10.14 4.31 -10.53
CA GLU A 63 -10.89 3.05 -10.50
C GLU A 63 -10.45 2.12 -11.63
N GLY A 64 -10.06 0.91 -11.27
CA GLY A 64 -9.57 -0.13 -12.17
C GLY A 64 -8.14 0.08 -12.67
N HIS A 65 -7.56 -0.98 -13.23
CA HIS A 65 -6.15 -1.01 -13.64
C HIS A 65 -5.78 0.11 -14.62
N ALA A 66 -6.64 0.42 -15.59
CA ALA A 66 -6.34 1.44 -16.61
C ALA A 66 -6.18 2.84 -15.99
N ALA A 67 -7.08 3.22 -15.07
CA ALA A 67 -7.03 4.52 -14.40
C ALA A 67 -5.83 4.61 -13.44
N ILE A 68 -5.55 3.53 -12.68
CA ILE A 68 -4.40 3.46 -11.79
C ILE A 68 -3.10 3.60 -12.60
N LYS A 69 -2.93 2.80 -13.64
CA LYS A 69 -1.77 2.87 -14.54
C LYS A 69 -1.59 4.27 -15.14
N ALA A 70 -2.65 4.89 -15.63
CA ALA A 70 -2.61 6.23 -16.21
C ALA A 70 -2.18 7.28 -15.18
N HIS A 71 -2.68 7.18 -13.94
CA HIS A 71 -2.31 8.09 -12.86
C HIS A 71 -0.80 8.02 -12.53
N PHE A 72 -0.27 6.82 -12.30
CA PHE A 72 1.15 6.64 -11.99
C PHE A 72 2.05 7.01 -13.19
N GLY A 73 1.64 6.67 -14.40
CA GLY A 73 2.30 7.10 -15.63
C GLY A 73 2.35 8.63 -15.78
N ALA A 74 1.29 9.34 -15.39
CA ALA A 74 1.27 10.81 -15.39
C ALA A 74 2.23 11.39 -14.35
N ILE A 75 2.37 10.79 -13.17
CA ILE A 75 3.37 11.20 -12.16
C ILE A 75 4.78 11.04 -12.75
N ARG A 76 5.08 9.89 -13.33
CA ARG A 76 6.36 9.58 -13.98
C ARG A 76 6.69 10.61 -15.07
N VAL A 77 5.79 10.81 -16.02
CA VAL A 77 5.98 11.76 -17.13
C VAL A 77 6.13 13.20 -16.66
N SER A 78 5.47 13.58 -15.55
CA SER A 78 5.58 14.93 -15.00
C SER A 78 7.00 15.29 -14.53
N GLY A 79 7.82 14.28 -14.23
CA GLY A 79 9.17 14.46 -13.68
C GLY A 79 9.24 15.20 -12.32
N ARG A 80 8.08 15.39 -11.64
CA ARG A 80 8.03 16.14 -10.37
C ARG A 80 8.73 15.44 -9.22
N ILE A 81 8.86 14.14 -9.29
CA ILE A 81 9.51 13.31 -8.29
C ILE A 81 10.74 12.66 -8.91
N ALA A 82 11.91 13.10 -8.50
CA ALA A 82 13.17 12.53 -8.99
C ALA A 82 13.53 11.23 -8.27
N ARG A 83 13.21 11.14 -6.99
CA ARG A 83 13.39 9.95 -6.13
C ARG A 83 12.33 9.98 -5.04
N SER A 84 11.81 8.83 -4.66
CA SER A 84 10.92 8.70 -3.51
C SER A 84 11.29 7.51 -2.63
N SER A 85 10.80 7.53 -1.42
CA SER A 85 10.86 6.42 -0.48
C SER A 85 9.58 6.40 0.35
N HIS A 86 8.79 5.35 0.19
CA HIS A 86 7.59 5.09 0.96
C HIS A 86 7.92 4.18 2.14
N MET A 87 7.78 4.67 3.34
CA MET A 87 7.94 3.91 4.58
C MET A 87 6.57 3.73 5.22
N VAL A 88 6.13 2.48 5.36
CA VAL A 88 4.87 2.14 6.03
C VAL A 88 5.16 1.33 7.28
N THR A 89 4.49 1.69 8.38
CA THR A 89 4.72 1.09 9.70
C THR A 89 3.41 0.87 10.43
N ASN A 90 3.49 0.25 11.60
CA ASN A 90 2.39 0.04 12.53
C ASN A 90 1.16 -0.59 11.87
N PRO A 91 1.30 -1.73 11.15
CA PRO A 91 0.16 -2.38 10.53
C PRO A 91 -0.83 -2.89 11.56
N VAL A 92 -2.11 -2.61 11.32
CA VAL A 92 -3.23 -3.32 11.95
C VAL A 92 -3.99 -3.97 10.79
N ILE A 93 -4.02 -5.30 10.76
CA ILE A 93 -4.61 -6.08 9.67
C ILE A 93 -5.59 -7.06 10.28
N ASP A 94 -6.84 -7.00 9.84
CA ASP A 94 -7.92 -7.89 10.24
C ASP A 94 -8.38 -8.69 9.01
N VAL A 95 -8.23 -10.02 9.09
CA VAL A 95 -8.61 -10.96 8.02
C VAL A 95 -9.92 -11.64 8.37
N ASP A 96 -10.87 -11.62 7.43
CA ASP A 96 -12.15 -12.32 7.52
C ASP A 96 -12.40 -13.11 6.22
N GLY A 97 -12.07 -14.39 6.24
CA GLY A 97 -12.17 -15.26 5.08
C GLY A 97 -11.33 -14.76 3.89
N ASP A 98 -12.00 -14.43 2.80
CA ASP A 98 -11.38 -13.92 1.56
C ASP A 98 -11.35 -12.39 1.45
N THR A 99 -11.65 -11.70 2.56
CA THR A 99 -11.58 -10.24 2.67
C THR A 99 -10.72 -9.84 3.86
N ALA A 100 -10.15 -8.65 3.80
CA ALA A 100 -9.40 -8.10 4.92
C ALA A 100 -9.45 -6.57 4.90
N THR A 101 -9.18 -5.98 6.07
CA THR A 101 -8.91 -4.55 6.22
C THR A 101 -7.50 -4.33 6.74
N GLY A 102 -6.92 -3.19 6.42
CA GLY A 102 -5.59 -2.81 6.92
C GLY A 102 -5.48 -1.32 7.16
N ARG A 103 -4.76 -0.98 8.22
CA ARG A 103 -4.34 0.39 8.52
C ARG A 103 -2.83 0.43 8.67
N TRP A 104 -2.21 1.48 8.10
CA TRP A 104 -0.76 1.67 8.09
C TRP A 104 -0.43 3.12 8.37
N SER A 105 0.59 3.39 9.15
CA SER A 105 1.20 4.72 9.21
C SER A 105 2.06 4.94 7.96
N LEU A 106 2.04 6.16 7.42
CA LEU A 106 2.82 6.55 6.24
C LEU A 106 3.82 7.63 6.64
N LEU A 107 5.07 7.39 6.28
CA LEU A 107 6.09 8.42 6.09
C LEU A 107 6.65 8.27 4.68
N MET A 108 6.41 9.24 3.82
CA MET A 108 7.02 9.30 2.50
C MET A 108 7.97 10.49 2.44
N GLN A 109 9.13 10.26 1.85
CA GLN A 109 10.05 11.33 1.47
C GLN A 109 10.29 11.28 -0.03
N TYR A 110 10.43 12.43 -0.64
CA TYR A 110 10.87 12.49 -2.03
C TYR A 110 11.72 13.73 -2.27
N THR A 111 12.53 13.65 -3.35
CA THR A 111 13.33 14.76 -3.86
C THR A 111 12.75 15.18 -5.20
N ASP A 112 12.58 16.47 -5.40
CA ASP A 112 12.16 17.02 -6.68
C ASP A 112 13.37 17.31 -7.61
N PRO A 113 13.15 17.69 -8.89
CA PRO A 113 14.24 17.97 -9.82
C PRO A 113 15.15 19.14 -9.43
N ALA A 114 14.70 20.01 -8.52
CA ALA A 114 15.52 21.11 -7.98
C ALA A 114 16.27 20.71 -6.71
N ASP A 115 16.35 19.39 -6.44
CA ASP A 115 16.98 18.77 -5.25
C ASP A 115 16.36 19.21 -3.91
N ARG A 116 15.15 19.73 -3.93
CA ARG A 116 14.41 20.03 -2.70
C ARG A 116 13.81 18.74 -2.14
N ARG A 117 13.90 18.59 -0.82
CA ARG A 117 13.38 17.43 -0.11
C ARG A 117 11.98 17.72 0.44
N TRP A 118 11.09 16.80 0.22
CA TRP A 118 9.71 16.87 0.67
C TRP A 118 9.39 15.70 1.59
N ARG A 119 8.51 15.93 2.54
CA ARG A 119 8.00 14.93 3.47
C ARG A 119 6.48 14.92 3.45
N ILE A 120 5.94 13.73 3.41
CA ILE A 120 4.51 13.46 3.58
C ILE A 120 4.35 12.55 4.80
N VAL A 121 3.50 12.96 5.73
CA VAL A 121 3.10 12.15 6.89
C VAL A 121 1.62 11.90 6.79
N GLY A 122 1.19 10.67 7.06
CA GLY A 122 -0.22 10.31 6.98
C GLY A 122 -0.47 8.87 7.37
N PHE A 123 -1.50 8.31 6.81
CA PHE A 123 -1.85 6.90 7.00
C PHE A 123 -2.63 6.37 5.82
N TYR A 124 -2.67 5.06 5.72
CA TYR A 124 -3.53 4.35 4.78
C TYR A 124 -4.69 3.66 5.50
N ARG A 125 -5.83 3.59 4.84
CA ARG A 125 -6.92 2.66 5.12
C ARG A 125 -7.14 1.83 3.87
N ASP A 126 -6.88 0.54 4.00
CA ASP A 126 -6.93 -0.37 2.87
C ASP A 126 -8.00 -1.43 3.09
N THR A 127 -8.63 -1.86 2.02
CA THR A 127 -9.40 -3.10 1.98
C THR A 127 -8.80 -4.04 0.94
N TYR A 128 -8.84 -5.31 1.23
CA TYR A 128 -8.24 -6.36 0.42
C TYR A 128 -9.26 -7.43 0.11
N GLU A 129 -9.05 -8.11 -0.99
CA GLU A 129 -9.80 -9.32 -1.35
C GLU A 129 -8.87 -10.39 -1.93
N ARG A 130 -9.26 -11.64 -1.77
CA ARG A 130 -8.59 -12.76 -2.44
C ARG A 130 -9.18 -12.94 -3.83
N TYR A 131 -8.47 -12.46 -4.83
CA TYR A 131 -8.84 -12.60 -6.24
C TYR A 131 -8.00 -13.70 -6.87
N GLU A 132 -8.64 -14.73 -7.45
CA GLU A 132 -7.97 -15.90 -8.02
C GLU A 132 -6.94 -16.55 -7.07
N GLY A 133 -7.27 -16.63 -5.78
CA GLY A 133 -6.42 -17.22 -4.75
C GLY A 133 -5.29 -16.32 -4.24
N ILE A 134 -5.17 -15.09 -4.72
CA ILE A 134 -4.09 -14.15 -4.38
C ILE A 134 -4.68 -12.90 -3.74
N TRP A 135 -4.09 -12.43 -2.65
CA TRP A 135 -4.48 -11.16 -2.04
C TRP A 135 -4.19 -9.98 -2.96
N ARG A 136 -5.20 -9.12 -3.15
CA ARG A 136 -5.15 -7.89 -3.94
C ARG A 136 -5.76 -6.73 -3.17
N PHE A 137 -5.33 -5.51 -3.48
CA PHE A 137 -6.06 -4.34 -3.01
C PHE A 137 -7.43 -4.29 -3.68
N ARG A 138 -8.48 -4.29 -2.87
CA ARG A 138 -9.83 -3.90 -3.32
C ARG A 138 -9.94 -2.39 -3.35
N ARG A 139 -9.39 -1.73 -2.30
CA ARG A 139 -9.29 -0.28 -2.20
C ARG A 139 -8.08 0.10 -1.34
N LEU A 140 -7.31 1.04 -1.83
CA LEU A 140 -6.24 1.69 -1.08
C LEU A 140 -6.58 3.17 -0.95
N GLU A 141 -6.66 3.69 0.28
CA GLU A 141 -6.90 5.10 0.54
C GLU A 141 -5.74 5.70 1.32
N ALA A 142 -5.14 6.75 0.75
CA ALA A 142 -4.09 7.54 1.40
C ALA A 142 -4.67 8.82 1.99
N TYR A 143 -4.45 9.03 3.28
CA TYR A 143 -4.81 10.22 4.04
C TYR A 143 -3.56 11.00 4.40
N VAL A 144 -3.38 12.16 3.80
CA VAL A 144 -2.22 13.02 4.08
C VAL A 144 -2.57 13.98 5.21
N GLN A 145 -1.76 13.97 6.27
CA GLN A 145 -1.91 14.81 7.46
C GLN A 145 -0.94 16.00 7.47
N ASP A 146 0.27 15.78 6.95
CA ASP A 146 1.29 16.81 6.80
C ASP A 146 2.00 16.65 5.45
N TYR A 147 2.28 17.77 4.81
CA TYR A 147 3.02 17.83 3.55
C TYR A 147 3.92 19.06 3.58
N SER A 148 5.21 18.86 3.79
CA SER A 148 6.16 19.92 4.05
C SER A 148 7.45 19.78 3.25
N CYS A 149 8.01 20.92 2.86
CA CYS A 149 9.36 21.00 2.31
C CYS A 149 10.37 20.99 3.47
N LEU A 150 11.37 20.10 3.39
CA LEU A 150 12.42 19.96 4.41
C LEU A 150 13.63 20.87 4.15
N HIS A 151 13.53 21.85 3.23
CA HIS A 151 14.61 22.82 3.06
C HIS A 151 14.69 23.65 4.34
N ALA A 152 15.85 23.58 4.99
CA ALA A 152 16.20 24.54 6.01
C ALA A 152 16.34 25.91 5.30
N ASP A 153 15.47 26.85 5.63
CA ASP A 153 15.73 28.25 5.35
C ASP A 153 17.01 28.65 6.11
N GLY A 154 18.04 28.97 5.40
CA GLY A 154 19.18 29.69 5.93
C GLY A 154 20.38 28.86 6.41
N ALA A 155 21.33 28.68 5.55
CA ALA A 155 22.77 28.79 5.84
C ALA A 155 23.41 29.76 4.84
#